data_b903dc4235b3b378792c038af392e10a
#
_entry.id   b903dc4235b3b378792c038af392e10a
#
_cell.length_a   1.000
_cell.length_b   1.000
_cell.length_c   1.000
_cell.angle_alpha   90.00
_cell.angle_beta   90.00
_cell.angle_gamma   90.00
#
_symmetry.space_group_name_H-M   'P 1'
#
loop_
_entity.id
_entity.type
_entity.pdbx_description
1 polymer ?
#
loop_
_entity_poly.entity_id
_entity_poly.type
_entity_poly.pdbx_seq_one_letter_code
_entity_poly.pdbx_strand_id
1 'polypeptide(L)'
;MNKENVKTLIEAGKAVVGIELGSTRIKVGMIDENHQPVATGSYDWENRLDGHIWTYDLEDIWKGLKASYANMAADVKEKYGTEIKSLAGIGFSAMMHGYMAFDKEGTLLVPFRTWRNTITGQAAEELTELFQYNIPQRWSIAH
;
A
#
# COMPACT_ATOMS: atom_id res chain seq x y z
N MET A 1 9.92 -19.35 -16.66
CA MET A 1 9.14 -19.27 -17.93
C MET A 1 10.00 -18.61 -19.00
N ASN A 2 9.84 -19.00 -20.29
CA ASN A 2 10.51 -18.32 -21.40
C ASN A 2 9.95 -16.90 -21.57
N LYS A 3 10.76 -15.91 -21.96
CA LYS A 3 10.36 -14.51 -22.18
C LYS A 3 9.13 -14.37 -23.09
N GLU A 4 9.04 -15.17 -24.14
CA GLU A 4 7.92 -15.18 -25.08
C GLU A 4 6.59 -15.62 -24.42
N ASN A 5 6.63 -16.60 -23.54
CA ASN A 5 5.47 -17.05 -22.80
C ASN A 5 4.96 -15.96 -21.83
N VAL A 6 5.88 -15.25 -21.16
CA VAL A 6 5.52 -14.12 -20.28
C VAL A 6 4.89 -13.00 -21.09
N LYS A 7 5.46 -12.65 -22.24
CA LYS A 7 4.92 -11.65 -23.15
C LYS A 7 3.48 -12.00 -23.56
N THR A 8 3.27 -13.24 -24.02
CA THR A 8 1.94 -13.74 -24.41
C THR A 8 0.94 -13.67 -23.25
N LEU A 9 1.37 -14.02 -22.03
CA LEU A 9 0.54 -13.95 -20.83
C LEU A 9 0.12 -12.49 -20.53
N ILE A 10 1.05 -11.52 -20.65
CA ILE A 10 0.78 -10.10 -20.43
C ILE A 10 -0.18 -9.58 -21.52
N GLU A 11 0.07 -9.88 -22.78
CA GLU A 11 -0.76 -9.46 -23.92
C GLU A 11 -2.19 -10.04 -23.85
N ALA A 12 -2.33 -11.23 -23.30
CA ALA A 12 -3.62 -11.86 -23.04
C ALA A 12 -4.34 -11.33 -21.78
N GLY A 13 -3.75 -10.39 -21.03
CA GLY A 13 -4.32 -9.83 -19.81
C GLY A 13 -4.44 -10.84 -18.65
N LYS A 14 -3.63 -11.88 -18.63
CA LYS A 14 -3.67 -12.95 -17.62
C LYS A 14 -2.70 -12.73 -16.44
N ALA A 15 -1.85 -11.69 -16.50
CA ALA A 15 -0.95 -11.36 -15.41
C ALA A 15 -1.71 -10.76 -14.22
N VAL A 16 -1.19 -10.98 -13.03
CA VAL A 16 -1.72 -10.41 -11.78
C VAL A 16 -0.70 -9.43 -11.21
N VAL A 17 -1.19 -8.35 -10.62
CA VAL A 17 -0.36 -7.32 -9.97
C VAL A 17 -0.65 -7.27 -8.48
N GLY A 18 0.39 -7.30 -7.68
CA GLY A 18 0.34 -7.01 -6.24
C GLY A 18 0.90 -5.60 -5.97
N ILE A 19 0.22 -4.86 -5.09
CA ILE A 19 0.64 -3.53 -4.64
C ILE A 19 0.81 -3.56 -3.13
N GLU A 20 2.01 -3.22 -2.66
CA GLU A 20 2.32 -3.12 -1.24
C GLU A 20 2.54 -1.66 -0.85
N LEU A 21 1.73 -1.17 0.09
CA LEU A 21 1.91 0.14 0.74
C LEU A 21 2.72 -0.06 2.02
N GLY A 22 4.05 -0.17 1.87
CA GLY A 22 4.97 -0.34 2.99
C GLY A 22 5.29 0.99 3.68
N SER A 23 5.93 0.95 4.85
CA SER A 23 6.21 2.13 5.67
C SER A 23 7.26 3.08 5.08
N THR A 24 8.13 2.59 4.21
CA THR A 24 9.22 3.37 3.58
C THR A 24 9.22 3.28 2.06
N ARG A 25 8.38 2.41 1.50
CA ARG A 25 8.34 2.16 0.06
C ARG A 25 6.99 1.61 -0.37
N ILE A 26 6.47 2.15 -1.46
CA ILE A 26 5.37 1.52 -2.20
C ILE A 26 6.00 0.63 -3.26
N LYS A 27 5.56 -0.63 -3.33
CA LYS A 27 6.07 -1.62 -4.29
C LYS A 27 4.92 -2.15 -5.14
N VAL A 28 5.21 -2.37 -6.40
CA VAL A 28 4.30 -3.02 -7.34
C VAL A 28 5.05 -4.19 -7.98
N GLY A 29 4.45 -5.36 -7.95
CA GLY A 29 5.00 -6.57 -8.55
C GLY A 29 3.98 -7.24 -9.45
N MET A 30 4.40 -7.61 -10.64
CA MET A 30 3.63 -8.46 -11.54
C MET A 30 4.12 -9.90 -11.42
N ILE A 31 3.20 -10.83 -11.35
CA ILE A 31 3.48 -12.28 -11.31
C ILE A 31 2.81 -13.01 -12.47
N ASP A 32 3.39 -14.13 -12.82
CA ASP A 32 2.83 -15.08 -13.78
C ASP A 32 1.85 -16.08 -13.12
N GLU A 33 1.33 -17.01 -13.90
CA GLU A 33 0.41 -18.06 -13.45
C GLU A 33 1.04 -19.08 -12.47
N ASN A 34 2.37 -19.11 -12.36
CA ASN A 34 3.12 -19.92 -11.40
C ASN A 34 3.58 -19.11 -10.18
N HIS A 35 3.02 -17.90 -9.99
CA HIS A 35 3.36 -16.96 -8.91
C HIS A 35 4.84 -16.50 -8.96
N GLN A 36 5.49 -16.55 -10.14
CA GLN A 36 6.85 -16.09 -10.28
C GLN A 36 6.87 -14.60 -10.63
N PRO A 37 7.71 -13.78 -9.96
CA PRO A 37 7.85 -12.37 -10.28
C PRO A 37 8.36 -12.18 -11.73
N VAL A 38 7.67 -11.40 -12.52
CA VAL A 38 8.03 -11.09 -13.91
C VAL A 38 8.47 -9.64 -14.08
N ALA A 39 7.89 -8.72 -13.35
CA ALA A 39 8.29 -7.31 -13.37
C ALA A 39 8.02 -6.64 -12.03
N THR A 40 8.78 -5.59 -11.72
CA THR A 40 8.64 -4.85 -10.46
C THR A 40 8.82 -3.35 -10.68
N GLY A 41 8.20 -2.58 -9.79
CA GLY A 41 8.40 -1.15 -9.68
C GLY A 41 8.26 -0.70 -8.24
N SER A 42 8.84 0.42 -7.90
CA SER A 42 8.74 0.95 -6.54
C SER A 42 8.85 2.48 -6.53
N TYR A 43 8.44 3.04 -5.41
CA TYR A 43 8.55 4.45 -5.07
C TYR A 43 8.90 4.58 -3.60
N ASP A 44 9.99 5.26 -3.28
CA ASP A 44 10.39 5.52 -1.90
C ASP A 44 9.60 6.70 -1.36
N TRP A 45 9.09 6.56 -0.16
CA TRP A 45 8.38 7.59 0.56
C TRP A 45 8.67 7.51 2.05
N GLU A 46 8.36 8.57 2.78
CA GLU A 46 8.58 8.61 4.23
C GLU A 46 7.39 9.24 4.93
N ASN A 47 7.10 8.74 6.15
CA ASN A 47 6.19 9.45 7.04
C ASN A 47 6.92 10.67 7.63
N ARG A 48 6.17 11.72 7.91
CA ARG A 48 6.66 12.93 8.54
C ARG A 48 5.98 13.18 9.88
N LEU A 49 6.66 13.91 10.73
CA LEU A 49 6.08 14.43 11.95
C LEU A 49 5.53 15.84 11.67
N ASP A 50 4.21 15.98 11.73
CA ASP A 50 3.51 17.24 11.57
C ASP A 50 2.89 17.64 12.91
N GLY A 51 3.43 18.69 13.52
CA GLY A 51 3.15 19.01 14.93
C GLY A 51 3.57 17.86 15.84
N HIS A 52 2.61 17.09 16.33
CA HIS A 52 2.86 15.91 17.18
C HIS A 52 2.33 14.62 16.56
N ILE A 53 2.03 14.61 15.23
CA ILE A 53 1.38 13.52 14.55
C ILE A 53 2.28 12.98 13.46
N TRP A 54 2.60 11.69 13.53
CA TRP A 54 3.21 10.97 12.43
C TRP A 54 2.17 10.71 11.36
N THR A 55 2.41 11.23 10.15
CA THR A 55 1.45 11.20 9.03
C THR A 55 2.14 10.95 7.70
N TYR A 56 1.33 10.68 6.68
CA TYR A 56 1.68 10.74 5.25
C TYR A 56 0.72 11.70 4.55
N ASP A 57 1.18 12.36 3.50
CA ASP A 57 0.29 13.13 2.63
C ASP A 57 -0.51 12.22 1.72
N LEU A 58 -1.80 12.48 1.58
CA LEU A 58 -2.66 11.72 0.68
C LEU A 58 -2.21 11.85 -0.79
N GLU A 59 -1.70 13.02 -1.17
CA GLU A 59 -1.13 13.25 -2.51
C GLU A 59 0.10 12.39 -2.76
N ASP A 60 0.97 12.20 -1.76
CA ASP A 60 2.14 11.33 -1.88
C ASP A 60 1.75 9.86 -2.04
N ILE A 61 0.65 9.41 -1.42
CA ILE A 61 0.12 8.06 -1.62
C ILE A 61 -0.24 7.87 -3.11
N TRP A 62 -1.02 8.78 -3.68
CA TRP A 62 -1.43 8.70 -5.08
C TRP A 62 -0.26 8.84 -6.05
N LYS A 63 0.67 9.75 -5.76
CA LYS A 63 1.91 9.91 -6.54
C LYS A 63 2.75 8.64 -6.50
N GLY A 64 2.93 8.07 -5.32
CA GLY A 64 3.71 6.85 -5.13
C GLY A 64 3.09 5.64 -5.80
N LEU A 65 1.77 5.47 -5.75
CA LEU A 65 1.06 4.41 -6.46
C LEU A 65 1.25 4.52 -7.98
N LYS A 66 1.05 5.72 -8.53
CA LYS A 66 1.25 5.98 -9.97
C LYS A 66 2.68 5.73 -10.40
N ALA A 67 3.65 6.24 -9.64
CA ALA A 67 5.07 6.08 -9.96
C ALA A 67 5.52 4.61 -9.88
N SER A 68 5.12 3.88 -8.82
CA SER A 68 5.44 2.46 -8.67
C SER A 68 4.88 1.62 -9.82
N TYR A 69 3.63 1.88 -10.22
CA TYR A 69 3.02 1.20 -11.35
C TYR A 69 3.72 1.55 -12.68
N ALA A 70 4.03 2.83 -12.90
CA ALA A 70 4.73 3.27 -14.11
C ALA A 70 6.12 2.63 -14.22
N ASN A 71 6.86 2.54 -13.11
CA ASN A 71 8.16 1.87 -13.06
C ASN A 71 8.04 0.38 -13.38
N MET A 72 7.05 -0.31 -12.85
CA MET A 72 6.78 -1.72 -13.19
C MET A 72 6.39 -1.89 -14.66
N ALA A 73 5.57 -1.00 -15.21
CA ALA A 73 5.20 -1.03 -16.63
C ALA A 73 6.41 -0.76 -17.55
N ALA A 74 7.32 0.11 -17.14
CA ALA A 74 8.59 0.32 -17.84
C ALA A 74 9.48 -0.93 -17.81
N ASP A 75 9.56 -1.61 -16.67
CA ASP A 75 10.29 -2.89 -16.53
C ASP A 75 9.70 -3.98 -17.44
N VAL A 76 8.36 -4.04 -17.56
CA VAL A 76 7.68 -4.92 -18.52
C VAL A 76 8.10 -4.60 -19.96
N LYS A 77 8.07 -3.33 -20.33
CA LYS A 77 8.44 -2.88 -21.67
C LYS A 77 9.89 -3.19 -22.01
N GLU A 78 10.80 -2.96 -21.07
CA GLU A 78 12.23 -3.26 -21.23
C GLU A 78 12.50 -4.75 -21.37
N LYS A 79 11.91 -5.58 -20.52
CA LYS A 79 12.17 -7.03 -20.47
C LYS A 79 11.50 -7.81 -21.59
N TYR A 80 10.27 -7.42 -21.96
CA TYR A 80 9.40 -8.21 -22.84
C TYR A 80 8.98 -7.49 -24.12
N GLY A 81 9.29 -6.20 -24.26
CA GLY A 81 8.95 -5.42 -25.46
C GLY A 81 7.45 -5.24 -25.72
N THR A 82 6.64 -5.31 -24.63
CA THR A 82 5.18 -5.17 -24.71
C THR A 82 4.66 -4.19 -23.68
N GLU A 83 3.37 -3.83 -23.79
CA GLU A 83 2.68 -2.93 -22.88
C GLU A 83 1.51 -3.64 -22.20
N ILE A 84 1.24 -3.24 -20.96
CA ILE A 84 0.11 -3.76 -20.18
C ILE A 84 -1.18 -3.08 -20.65
N LYS A 85 -2.11 -3.84 -21.20
CA LYS A 85 -3.44 -3.34 -21.63
C LYS A 85 -4.55 -3.74 -20.66
N SER A 86 -4.39 -4.90 -20.03
CA SER A 86 -5.34 -5.46 -19.06
C SER A 86 -4.61 -6.37 -18.08
N LEU A 87 -5.25 -6.62 -16.95
CA LEU A 87 -4.75 -7.49 -15.88
C LEU A 87 -5.86 -8.46 -15.48
N ALA A 88 -5.49 -9.67 -15.07
CA ALA A 88 -6.44 -10.64 -14.51
C ALA A 88 -6.92 -10.23 -13.11
N GLY A 89 -6.09 -9.50 -12.36
CA GLY A 89 -6.46 -8.99 -11.05
C GLY A 89 -5.38 -8.09 -10.44
N ILE A 90 -5.80 -7.33 -9.43
CA ILE A 90 -4.92 -6.50 -8.61
C ILE A 90 -5.20 -6.84 -7.15
N GLY A 91 -4.14 -7.16 -6.40
CA GLY A 91 -4.19 -7.36 -4.95
C GLY A 91 -3.46 -6.24 -4.22
N PHE A 92 -3.94 -5.91 -3.02
CA PHE A 92 -3.32 -4.91 -2.16
C PHE A 92 -2.86 -5.51 -0.84
N SER A 93 -1.70 -5.06 -0.39
CA SER A 93 -1.20 -5.22 0.96
C SER A 93 -0.83 -3.85 1.50
N ALA A 94 -1.09 -3.58 2.76
CA ALA A 94 -0.80 -2.29 3.36
C ALA A 94 -0.32 -2.44 4.80
N MET A 95 0.33 -1.39 5.30
CA MET A 95 0.63 -1.26 6.73
C MET A 95 -0.66 -1.38 7.54
N MET A 96 -0.62 -2.16 8.60
CA MET A 96 -1.69 -2.20 9.58
C MET A 96 -1.61 -1.01 10.55
N HIS A 97 -2.67 -0.80 11.32
CA HIS A 97 -2.77 0.25 12.35
C HIS A 97 -2.67 1.68 11.82
N GLY A 98 -3.00 1.90 10.55
CA GLY A 98 -3.22 3.22 9.99
C GLY A 98 -4.69 3.62 10.09
N TYR A 99 -4.94 4.92 10.27
CA TYR A 99 -6.30 5.45 10.34
C TYR A 99 -6.47 6.64 9.39
N MET A 100 -7.50 6.57 8.55
CA MET A 100 -7.96 7.65 7.69
C MET A 100 -9.48 7.73 7.76
N ALA A 101 -10.01 8.93 8.00
CA ALA A 101 -11.44 9.17 7.98
C ALA A 101 -11.78 10.15 6.87
N PHE A 102 -12.79 9.80 6.08
CA PHE A 102 -13.28 10.61 4.98
C PHE A 102 -14.76 10.96 5.18
N ASP A 103 -15.17 12.11 4.70
CA ASP A 103 -16.58 12.42 4.54
C ASP A 103 -17.17 11.71 3.32
N LYS A 104 -18.46 11.92 3.08
CA LYS A 104 -19.16 11.30 1.94
C LYS A 104 -18.73 11.85 0.57
N GLU A 105 -18.09 13.00 0.54
CA GLU A 105 -17.48 13.62 -0.63
C GLU A 105 -16.06 13.13 -0.89
N GLY A 106 -15.48 12.32 0.02
CA GLY A 106 -14.12 11.80 -0.07
C GLY A 106 -13.05 12.76 0.43
N THR A 107 -13.41 13.79 1.20
CA THR A 107 -12.48 14.71 1.83
C THR A 107 -11.89 14.08 3.08
N LEU A 108 -10.57 14.11 3.22
CA LEU A 108 -9.89 13.61 4.43
C LEU A 108 -10.19 14.55 5.61
N LEU A 109 -10.88 14.03 6.64
CA LEU A 109 -11.36 14.80 7.79
C LEU A 109 -10.27 15.10 8.83
N VAL A 110 -9.28 14.23 8.92
CA VAL A 110 -8.15 14.36 9.85
C VAL A 110 -6.88 13.88 9.14
N PRO A 111 -5.69 14.38 9.51
CA PRO A 111 -4.45 13.87 8.97
C PRO A 111 -4.35 12.35 9.15
N PHE A 112 -3.79 11.66 8.17
CA PHE A 112 -3.54 10.23 8.27
C PHE A 112 -2.77 9.91 9.56
N ARG A 113 -3.29 9.04 10.39
CA ARG A 113 -2.65 8.57 11.62
C ARG A 113 -1.87 7.30 11.32
N THR A 114 -0.54 7.36 11.43
CA THR A 114 0.29 6.16 11.23
C THR A 114 0.37 5.33 12.51
N TRP A 115 0.86 4.10 12.38
CA TRP A 115 1.12 3.20 13.51
C TRP A 115 2.13 3.74 14.55
N ARG A 116 2.89 4.79 14.18
CA ARG A 116 3.90 5.41 15.06
C ARG A 116 3.28 6.34 16.11
N ASN A 117 2.02 6.71 15.96
CA ASN A 117 1.35 7.57 16.91
C ASN A 117 0.98 6.81 18.19
N THR A 118 1.09 7.50 19.34
CA THR A 118 0.74 7.00 20.67
C THR A 118 -0.39 7.80 21.30
N ILE A 119 -1.12 8.59 20.52
CA ILE A 119 -2.17 9.51 20.97
C ILE A 119 -3.37 8.81 21.61
N THR A 120 -3.51 7.51 21.43
CA THR A 120 -4.60 6.69 21.98
C THR A 120 -4.25 6.06 23.34
N GLY A 121 -3.10 6.39 23.94
CA GLY A 121 -2.63 5.82 25.20
C GLY A 121 -3.62 6.01 26.33
N GLN A 122 -4.11 7.23 26.55
CA GLN A 122 -5.09 7.53 27.58
C GLN A 122 -6.40 6.75 27.37
N ALA A 123 -6.93 6.71 26.15
CA ALA A 123 -8.14 5.96 25.85
C ALA A 123 -7.96 4.45 26.09
N ALA A 124 -6.78 3.90 25.81
CA ALA A 124 -6.46 2.51 26.09
C ALA A 124 -6.44 2.21 27.59
N GLU A 125 -5.90 3.11 28.41
CA GLU A 125 -5.90 3.01 29.87
C GLU A 125 -7.33 3.05 30.41
N GLU A 126 -8.13 4.04 30.01
CA GLU A 126 -9.53 4.18 30.42
C GLU A 126 -10.37 2.95 30.05
N LEU A 127 -10.21 2.42 28.84
CA LEU A 127 -10.93 1.21 28.41
C LEU A 127 -10.45 -0.04 29.15
N THR A 128 -9.16 -0.14 29.44
CA THR A 128 -8.60 -1.25 30.23
C THR A 128 -9.20 -1.26 31.63
N GLU A 129 -9.30 -0.11 32.28
CA GLU A 129 -9.93 0.02 33.60
C GLU A 129 -11.43 -0.30 33.54
N LEU A 130 -12.14 0.25 32.55
CA LEU A 130 -13.58 0.05 32.39
C LEU A 130 -13.96 -1.42 32.17
N PHE A 131 -13.23 -2.11 31.32
CA PHE A 131 -13.53 -3.51 30.96
C PHE A 131 -12.79 -4.52 31.82
N GLN A 132 -11.90 -4.10 32.71
CA GLN A 132 -11.01 -4.97 33.49
C GLN A 132 -10.25 -5.98 32.62
N TYR A 133 -9.97 -5.57 31.39
CA TYR A 133 -9.31 -6.37 30.38
C TYR A 133 -8.12 -5.58 29.81
N ASN A 134 -6.95 -6.21 29.78
CA ASN A 134 -5.73 -5.56 29.29
C ASN A 134 -5.83 -5.34 27.77
N ILE A 135 -6.17 -4.10 27.37
CA ILE A 135 -6.21 -3.69 25.97
C ILE A 135 -4.83 -3.14 25.61
N PRO A 136 -4.05 -3.83 24.78
CA PRO A 136 -2.74 -3.34 24.36
C PRO A 136 -2.87 -1.99 23.61
N GLN A 137 -2.03 -1.03 23.94
CA GLN A 137 -2.00 0.30 23.29
C GLN A 137 -1.99 0.22 21.76
N ARG A 138 -1.34 -0.80 21.20
CA ARG A 138 -1.31 -1.04 19.75
C ARG A 138 -2.68 -1.32 19.15
N TRP A 139 -3.59 -1.91 19.91
CA TRP A 139 -4.94 -2.24 19.45
C TRP A 139 -5.87 -1.05 19.51
N SER A 140 -5.65 -0.13 20.45
CA SER A 140 -6.43 1.09 20.56
C SER A 140 -6.16 2.09 19.43
N ILE A 141 -5.07 1.93 18.68
CA ILE A 141 -4.77 2.73 17.47
C ILE A 141 -5.56 2.23 16.27
N ALA A 142 -5.91 0.94 16.22
CA ALA A 142 -6.54 0.28 15.08
C ALA A 142 -8.07 0.17 15.19
N HIS A 143 -8.63 0.54 16.33
CA HIS A 143 -10.05 0.46 16.64
C HIS A 143 -10.55 1.80 17.21
#